data_a8dfd09d450fd24e8d84c0e7ab940cef
#
_entry.id   a8dfd09d450fd24e8d84c0e7ab940cef
#
_cell.length_a   1.000
_cell.length_b   1.000
_cell.length_c   1.000
_cell.angle_alpha   90.00
_cell.angle_beta   90.00
_cell.angle_gamma   90.00
#
_symmetry.space_group_name_H-M   'P 1'
#
loop_
_entity.id
_entity.type
_entity.pdbx_description
1 polymer ?
#
loop_
_entity_poly.entity_id
_entity_poly.type
_entity_poly.pdbx_seq_one_letter_code
_entity_poly.pdbx_strand_id
1 'polypeptide(L)'
;AGRMEYLEMSRWVWILLFAILSIVSGMAYYFMKRKRHAQWLSHIDQVTKLKMESIRNRVSPHFIFNVLNREISTEEEGSLRRTQLSGLVELLRSSLEISEKLSITLREELRFVRTYLNLQTQALGPDFHLAWNIDPSLDTDAIYLPAMLIQIPVENAVKHGLCAIEGEKRLSVFVERDGKGIHIRIEDNG
;
A
#
# COMPACT_ATOMS: atom_id res chain seq x y z
N ALA A 1 -7.04 72.28 20.43
CA ALA A 1 -6.81 70.90 21.00
C ALA A 1 -7.74 69.87 20.39
N GLY A 2 -9.05 70.02 20.36
CA GLY A 2 -10.02 68.98 19.99
C GLY A 2 -9.96 68.49 18.52
N ARG A 3 -9.47 69.29 17.59
CA ARG A 3 -9.39 68.91 16.17
C ARG A 3 -8.22 67.95 15.85
N MET A 4 -7.13 68.07 16.57
CA MET A 4 -5.97 67.15 16.48
C MET A 4 -6.27 65.79 17.10
N GLU A 5 -6.91 65.74 18.25
CA GLU A 5 -7.33 64.51 18.90
C GLU A 5 -8.34 63.70 18.07
N TYR A 6 -9.24 64.38 17.36
CA TYR A 6 -10.21 63.74 16.46
C TYR A 6 -9.54 63.10 15.25
N LEU A 7 -8.51 63.75 14.70
CA LEU A 7 -7.73 63.22 13.56
C LEU A 7 -6.87 62.01 13.96
N GLU A 8 -6.30 62.02 15.17
CA GLU A 8 -5.53 60.88 15.68
C GLU A 8 -6.43 59.70 15.98
N MET A 9 -7.56 59.91 16.61
CA MET A 9 -8.56 58.85 16.89
C MET A 9 -9.08 58.18 15.60
N SER A 10 -9.31 58.99 14.54
CA SER A 10 -9.70 58.52 13.21
C SER A 10 -8.62 57.64 12.58
N ARG A 11 -7.33 57.96 12.72
CA ARG A 11 -6.22 57.16 12.20
C ARG A 11 -6.17 55.78 12.84
N TRP A 12 -6.32 55.68 14.15
CA TRP A 12 -6.32 54.41 14.87
C TRP A 12 -7.50 53.49 14.47
N VAL A 13 -8.66 54.08 14.21
CA VAL A 13 -9.82 53.32 13.70
C VAL A 13 -9.53 52.73 12.33
N TRP A 14 -8.91 53.46 11.41
CA TRP A 14 -8.53 52.92 10.10
C TRP A 14 -7.46 51.85 10.16
N ILE A 15 -6.48 51.97 11.05
CA ILE A 15 -5.47 50.92 11.29
C ILE A 15 -6.10 49.66 11.81
N LEU A 16 -7.02 49.74 12.78
CA LEU A 16 -7.76 48.59 13.30
C LEU A 16 -8.63 47.93 12.25
N LEU A 17 -9.35 48.71 11.44
CA LEU A 17 -10.15 48.15 10.34
C LEU A 17 -9.29 47.39 9.32
N PHE A 18 -8.13 47.98 8.95
CA PHE A 18 -7.19 47.35 8.03
C PHE A 18 -6.61 46.04 8.62
N ALA A 19 -6.27 46.02 9.91
CA ALA A 19 -5.77 44.86 10.59
C ALA A 19 -6.84 43.71 10.62
N ILE A 20 -8.08 44.06 10.95
CA ILE A 20 -9.20 43.12 10.95
C ILE A 20 -9.42 42.55 9.53
N LEU A 21 -9.45 43.41 8.52
CA LEU A 21 -9.63 42.97 7.14
C LEU A 21 -8.51 42.04 6.67
N SER A 22 -7.26 42.32 7.06
CA SER A 22 -6.10 41.50 6.76
C SER A 22 -6.19 40.12 7.41
N ILE A 23 -6.63 40.06 8.67
CA ILE A 23 -6.83 38.80 9.40
C ILE A 23 -7.94 37.97 8.75
N VAL A 24 -9.08 38.58 8.44
CA VAL A 24 -10.21 37.93 7.77
C VAL A 24 -9.82 37.37 6.41
N SER A 25 -9.08 38.19 5.62
CA SER A 25 -8.58 37.78 4.31
C SER A 25 -7.58 36.61 4.41
N GLY A 26 -6.68 36.66 5.39
CA GLY A 26 -5.74 35.57 5.67
C GLY A 26 -6.44 34.25 6.08
N MET A 27 -7.44 34.35 6.95
CA MET A 27 -8.27 33.21 7.33
C MET A 27 -9.05 32.64 6.14
N ALA A 28 -9.70 33.47 5.33
CA ALA A 28 -10.42 33.06 4.14
C ALA A 28 -9.48 32.34 3.14
N TYR A 29 -8.29 32.90 2.91
CA TYR A 29 -7.26 32.28 2.07
C TYR A 29 -6.82 30.92 2.60
N TYR A 30 -6.57 30.80 3.92
CA TYR A 30 -6.22 29.54 4.58
C TYR A 30 -7.30 28.46 4.41
N PHE A 31 -8.58 28.83 4.67
CA PHE A 31 -9.69 27.91 4.49
C PHE A 31 -9.89 27.49 3.02
N MET A 32 -9.75 28.41 2.08
CA MET A 32 -9.83 28.10 0.65
C MET A 32 -8.69 27.16 0.20
N LYS A 33 -7.47 27.39 0.69
CA LYS A 33 -6.32 26.52 0.41
C LYS A 33 -6.54 25.12 0.96
N ARG A 34 -7.02 24.99 2.20
CA ARG A 34 -7.33 23.71 2.84
C ARG A 34 -8.44 22.97 2.09
N LYS A 35 -9.50 23.66 1.70
CA LYS A 35 -10.60 23.06 0.93
C LYS A 35 -10.15 22.57 -0.45
N ARG A 36 -9.32 23.34 -1.15
CA ARG A 36 -8.75 22.92 -2.44
C ARG A 36 -7.86 21.69 -2.31
N HIS A 37 -7.06 21.61 -1.25
CA HIS A 37 -6.18 20.45 -1.01
C HIS A 37 -7.01 19.19 -0.74
N ALA A 38 -8.07 19.28 0.07
CA ALA A 38 -8.98 18.16 0.33
C ALA A 38 -9.71 17.70 -0.94
N GLN A 39 -10.17 18.63 -1.79
CA GLN A 39 -10.79 18.31 -3.07
C GLN A 39 -9.82 17.64 -4.04
N TRP A 40 -8.57 18.11 -4.10
CA TRP A 40 -7.54 17.51 -4.95
C TRP A 40 -7.23 16.05 -4.54
N LEU A 41 -7.12 15.77 -3.24
CA LEU A 41 -6.94 14.42 -2.72
C LEU A 41 -8.14 13.52 -3.07
N SER A 42 -9.37 13.99 -2.93
CA SER A 42 -10.56 13.22 -3.29
C SER A 42 -10.66 12.94 -4.79
N HIS A 43 -10.21 13.85 -5.66
CA HIS A 43 -10.16 13.60 -7.10
C HIS A 43 -9.10 12.55 -7.47
N ILE A 44 -7.92 12.56 -6.84
CA ILE A 44 -6.90 11.52 -7.05
C ILE A 44 -7.46 10.16 -6.65
N ASP A 45 -8.11 10.08 -5.49
CA ASP A 45 -8.72 8.83 -4.99
C ASP A 45 -9.78 8.30 -5.97
N GLN A 46 -10.68 9.17 -6.46
CA GLN A 46 -11.67 8.82 -7.46
C GLN A 46 -11.05 8.36 -8.80
N VAL A 47 -10.05 9.07 -9.30
CA VAL A 47 -9.37 8.71 -10.56
C VAL A 47 -8.62 7.38 -10.41
N THR A 48 -7.99 7.15 -9.26
CA THR A 48 -7.30 5.90 -8.96
C THR A 48 -8.29 4.74 -8.87
N LYS A 49 -9.42 4.95 -8.19
CA LYS A 49 -10.49 3.96 -8.08
C LYS A 49 -11.10 3.62 -9.44
N LEU A 50 -11.41 4.62 -10.28
CA LEU A 50 -11.92 4.43 -11.63
C LEU A 50 -10.92 3.73 -12.56
N LYS A 51 -9.62 4.03 -12.43
CA LYS A 51 -8.57 3.31 -13.17
C LYS A 51 -8.47 1.85 -12.72
N MET A 52 -8.53 1.58 -11.43
CA MET A 52 -8.55 0.22 -10.88
C MET A 52 -9.80 -0.55 -11.36
N GLU A 53 -10.99 0.07 -11.31
CA GLU A 53 -12.24 -0.52 -11.84
C GLU A 53 -12.16 -0.78 -13.35
N SER A 54 -11.57 0.12 -14.13
CA SER A 54 -11.39 -0.04 -15.57
C SER A 54 -10.43 -1.18 -15.94
N ILE A 55 -9.35 -1.37 -15.17
CA ILE A 55 -8.43 -2.50 -15.37
C ILE A 55 -9.12 -3.81 -15.00
N ARG A 56 -9.88 -3.82 -13.92
CA ARG A 56 -10.63 -4.96 -13.40
C ARG A 56 -11.77 -5.40 -14.36
N ASN A 57 -12.40 -4.46 -15.07
CA ASN A 57 -13.50 -4.75 -16.00
C ASN A 57 -13.02 -5.23 -17.38
N ARG A 58 -11.74 -5.11 -17.73
CA ARG A 58 -11.23 -5.55 -19.04
C ARG A 58 -11.11 -7.05 -19.19
N VAL A 59 -10.85 -7.76 -18.08
CA VAL A 59 -10.85 -9.23 -18.05
C VAL A 59 -11.60 -9.67 -16.80
N SER A 60 -12.74 -10.36 -16.99
CA SER A 60 -13.53 -10.85 -15.86
C SER A 60 -12.68 -11.81 -15.00
N PRO A 61 -12.46 -11.53 -13.71
CA PRO A 61 -11.74 -12.45 -12.83
C PRO A 61 -12.35 -13.85 -12.84
N HIS A 62 -13.68 -13.93 -12.92
CA HIS A 62 -14.40 -15.18 -13.01
C HIS A 62 -14.04 -16.01 -14.26
N PHE A 63 -13.83 -15.34 -15.41
CA PHE A 63 -13.37 -16.03 -16.62
C PHE A 63 -11.98 -16.62 -16.44
N ILE A 64 -11.03 -15.84 -15.89
CA ILE A 64 -9.67 -16.32 -15.60
C ILE A 64 -9.71 -17.52 -14.66
N PHE A 65 -10.47 -17.44 -13.57
CA PHE A 65 -10.60 -18.55 -12.61
C PHE A 65 -11.20 -19.79 -13.25
N ASN A 66 -12.21 -19.65 -14.12
CA ASN A 66 -12.80 -20.80 -14.81
C ASN A 66 -11.81 -21.48 -15.77
N VAL A 67 -11.02 -20.70 -16.51
CA VAL A 67 -9.97 -21.25 -17.38
C VAL A 67 -8.91 -21.98 -16.55
N LEU A 68 -8.37 -21.33 -15.51
CA LEU A 68 -7.33 -21.92 -14.66
C LEU A 68 -7.83 -23.18 -13.93
N ASN A 69 -9.06 -23.16 -13.38
CA ASN A 69 -9.63 -24.31 -12.73
C ASN A 69 -9.86 -25.48 -13.71
N ARG A 70 -10.17 -25.22 -14.97
CA ARG A 70 -10.25 -26.25 -16.01
C ARG A 70 -8.88 -26.88 -16.24
N GLU A 71 -7.83 -26.08 -16.41
CA GLU A 71 -6.45 -26.56 -16.56
C GLU A 71 -6.02 -27.42 -15.35
N ILE A 72 -6.31 -26.94 -14.13
CA ILE A 72 -6.04 -27.70 -12.89
C ILE A 72 -6.73 -29.06 -12.90
N SER A 73 -7.97 -29.13 -13.40
CA SER A 73 -8.74 -30.39 -13.41
C SER A 73 -8.22 -31.41 -14.41
N THR A 74 -7.45 -31.00 -15.41
CA THR A 74 -6.82 -31.88 -16.41
C THR A 74 -5.45 -32.39 -15.98
N GLU A 75 -4.83 -31.78 -14.96
CA GLU A 75 -3.52 -32.19 -14.45
C GLU A 75 -3.65 -33.33 -13.41
N GLU A 76 -2.68 -34.23 -13.40
CA GLU A 76 -2.62 -35.36 -12.45
C GLU A 76 -2.51 -34.85 -11.02
N GLU A 77 -3.19 -35.56 -10.09
CA GLU A 77 -3.10 -35.29 -8.66
C GLU A 77 -1.66 -35.41 -8.17
N GLY A 78 -1.21 -34.36 -7.42
CA GLY A 78 0.16 -34.31 -6.91
C GLY A 78 1.21 -33.85 -7.93
N SER A 79 0.84 -33.57 -9.19
CA SER A 79 1.79 -33.03 -10.16
C SER A 79 2.26 -31.63 -9.73
N LEU A 80 3.52 -31.33 -10.02
CA LEU A 80 4.11 -30.03 -9.76
C LEU A 80 3.33 -28.91 -10.46
N ARG A 81 2.87 -29.15 -11.69
CA ARG A 81 2.12 -28.20 -12.49
C ARG A 81 0.75 -27.90 -11.87
N ARG A 82 0.05 -28.89 -11.35
CA ARG A 82 -1.21 -28.72 -10.63
C ARG A 82 -1.01 -27.84 -9.38
N THR A 83 0.05 -28.09 -8.62
CA THR A 83 0.40 -27.30 -7.43
C THR A 83 0.67 -25.85 -7.79
N GLN A 84 1.42 -25.60 -8.87
CA GLN A 84 1.72 -24.26 -9.37
C GLN A 84 0.47 -23.51 -9.82
N LEU A 85 -0.38 -24.14 -10.64
CA LEU A 85 -1.64 -23.56 -11.10
C LEU A 85 -2.57 -23.23 -9.94
N SER A 86 -2.67 -24.13 -8.95
CA SER A 86 -3.47 -23.89 -7.74
C SER A 86 -2.95 -22.71 -6.93
N GLY A 87 -1.63 -22.61 -6.75
CA GLY A 87 -0.99 -21.46 -6.10
C GLY A 87 -1.23 -20.16 -6.84
N LEU A 88 -1.18 -20.18 -8.19
CA LEU A 88 -1.48 -19.01 -9.01
C LEU A 88 -2.93 -18.54 -8.84
N VAL A 89 -3.89 -19.47 -8.81
CA VAL A 89 -5.31 -19.15 -8.57
C VAL A 89 -5.49 -18.54 -7.19
N GLU A 90 -4.86 -19.10 -6.16
CA GLU A 90 -4.90 -18.57 -4.80
C GLU A 90 -4.30 -17.16 -4.73
N LEU A 91 -3.14 -16.95 -5.36
CA LEU A 91 -2.50 -15.64 -5.42
C LEU A 91 -3.37 -14.59 -6.11
N LEU A 92 -3.95 -14.92 -7.27
CA LEU A 92 -4.84 -14.01 -8.00
C LEU A 92 -6.09 -13.66 -7.19
N ARG A 93 -6.70 -14.65 -6.51
CA ARG A 93 -7.87 -14.42 -5.65
C ARG A 93 -7.52 -13.50 -4.49
N SER A 94 -6.46 -13.82 -3.76
CA SER A 94 -5.99 -13.02 -2.63
C SER A 94 -5.61 -11.60 -3.06
N SER A 95 -4.96 -11.44 -4.22
CA SER A 95 -4.62 -10.12 -4.77
C SER A 95 -5.86 -9.26 -5.04
N LEU A 96 -6.92 -9.85 -5.60
CA LEU A 96 -8.18 -9.14 -5.84
C LEU A 96 -8.85 -8.75 -4.52
N GLU A 97 -8.92 -9.66 -3.55
CA GLU A 97 -9.52 -9.41 -2.24
C GLU A 97 -8.77 -8.31 -1.46
N ILE A 98 -7.43 -8.34 -1.49
CA ILE A 98 -6.58 -7.37 -0.82
C ILE A 98 -6.69 -5.99 -1.49
N SER A 99 -6.77 -5.93 -2.81
CA SER A 99 -6.86 -4.67 -3.57
C SER A 99 -8.12 -3.84 -3.26
N GLU A 100 -9.14 -4.46 -2.67
CA GLU A 100 -10.39 -3.79 -2.27
C GLU A 100 -10.33 -3.22 -0.84
N LYS A 101 -9.34 -3.64 -0.05
CA LYS A 101 -9.21 -3.29 1.37
C LYS A 101 -8.19 -2.17 1.55
N LEU A 102 -8.49 -1.21 2.44
CA LEU A 102 -7.53 -0.18 2.85
C LEU A 102 -6.51 -0.73 3.86
N SER A 103 -6.95 -1.66 4.71
CA SER A 103 -6.10 -2.34 5.68
C SER A 103 -6.48 -3.80 5.80
N ILE A 104 -5.49 -4.62 6.11
CA ILE A 104 -5.61 -6.08 6.31
C ILE A 104 -4.83 -6.47 7.56
N THR A 105 -5.06 -7.69 8.06
CA THR A 105 -4.26 -8.21 9.16
C THR A 105 -2.84 -8.55 8.70
N LEU A 106 -1.88 -8.47 9.60
CA LEU A 106 -0.51 -8.91 9.35
C LEU A 106 -0.47 -10.37 8.87
N ARG A 107 -1.34 -11.23 9.39
CA ARG A 107 -1.50 -12.62 8.94
C ARG A 107 -1.90 -12.72 7.47
N GLU A 108 -2.88 -11.92 7.01
CA GLU A 108 -3.32 -11.91 5.61
C GLU A 108 -2.17 -11.48 4.69
N GLU A 109 -1.45 -10.42 5.05
CA GLU A 109 -0.32 -9.91 4.29
C GLU A 109 0.83 -10.94 4.20
N LEU A 110 1.21 -11.54 5.34
CA LEU A 110 2.25 -12.58 5.37
C LEU A 110 1.85 -13.84 4.59
N ARG A 111 0.58 -14.23 4.61
CA ARG A 111 0.06 -15.35 3.81
C ARG A 111 0.23 -15.06 2.32
N PHE A 112 -0.19 -13.88 1.87
CA PHE A 112 -0.05 -13.47 0.48
C PHE A 112 1.41 -13.53 0.04
N VAL A 113 2.31 -12.92 0.80
CA VAL A 113 3.74 -12.87 0.49
C VAL A 113 4.36 -14.28 0.46
N ARG A 114 3.95 -15.18 1.36
CA ARG A 114 4.40 -16.59 1.34
C ARG A 114 3.96 -17.31 0.06
N THR A 115 2.68 -17.16 -0.32
CA THR A 115 2.15 -17.76 -1.56
C THR A 115 2.90 -17.23 -2.78
N TYR A 116 3.13 -15.92 -2.85
CA TYR A 116 3.91 -15.28 -3.91
C TYR A 116 5.35 -15.82 -3.99
N LEU A 117 6.08 -15.86 -2.88
CA LEU A 117 7.47 -16.33 -2.84
C LEU A 117 7.59 -17.82 -3.17
N ASN A 118 6.63 -18.66 -2.74
CA ASN A 118 6.61 -20.07 -3.10
C ASN A 118 6.49 -20.28 -4.62
N LEU A 119 5.69 -19.46 -5.30
CA LEU A 119 5.59 -19.49 -6.76
C LEU A 119 6.88 -19.01 -7.44
N GLN A 120 7.55 -18.00 -6.85
CA GLN A 120 8.80 -17.46 -7.39
C GLN A 120 10.03 -18.34 -7.14
N THR A 121 9.98 -19.25 -6.15
CA THR A 121 11.13 -20.10 -5.77
C THR A 121 11.69 -20.88 -6.96
N GLN A 122 10.83 -21.36 -7.86
CA GLN A 122 11.29 -22.09 -9.04
C GLN A 122 11.95 -21.21 -10.09
N ALA A 123 11.46 -19.98 -10.26
CA ALA A 123 12.03 -19.01 -11.19
C ALA A 123 13.36 -18.45 -10.67
N LEU A 124 13.51 -18.34 -9.35
CA LEU A 124 14.73 -17.87 -8.70
C LEU A 124 15.84 -18.90 -8.66
N GLY A 125 15.49 -20.20 -8.78
CA GLY A 125 16.44 -21.31 -8.84
C GLY A 125 16.78 -21.94 -7.48
N PRO A 126 17.62 -22.98 -7.49
CA PRO A 126 17.93 -23.79 -6.29
C PRO A 126 18.76 -23.02 -5.23
N ASP A 127 19.48 -21.97 -5.66
CA ASP A 127 20.34 -21.17 -4.80
C ASP A 127 19.56 -20.01 -4.11
N PHE A 128 18.23 -20.05 -4.15
CA PHE A 128 17.38 -19.09 -3.46
C PHE A 128 17.11 -19.52 -2.00
N HIS A 129 17.48 -18.65 -1.08
CA HIS A 129 17.33 -18.81 0.36
C HIS A 129 16.37 -17.78 0.93
N LEU A 130 15.28 -18.25 1.53
CA LEU A 130 14.25 -17.43 2.13
C LEU A 130 14.25 -17.61 3.66
N ALA A 131 14.40 -16.53 4.41
CA ALA A 131 14.32 -16.51 5.87
C ALA A 131 13.13 -15.70 6.37
N TRP A 132 12.38 -16.25 7.32
CA TRP A 132 11.28 -15.59 8.02
C TRP A 132 11.64 -15.43 9.49
N ASN A 133 11.80 -14.20 9.94
CA ASN A 133 12.13 -13.84 11.30
C ASN A 133 10.94 -13.06 11.88
N ILE A 134 9.93 -13.76 12.32
CA ILE A 134 8.69 -13.19 12.86
C ILE A 134 8.70 -13.44 14.38
N ASP A 135 8.60 -12.37 15.16
CA ASP A 135 8.50 -12.46 16.61
C ASP A 135 7.27 -13.31 17.00
N PRO A 136 7.48 -14.46 17.67
CA PRO A 136 6.38 -15.37 18.02
C PRO A 136 5.41 -14.78 19.05
N SER A 137 5.75 -13.68 19.72
CA SER A 137 4.87 -12.98 20.65
C SER A 137 3.81 -12.11 19.97
N LEU A 138 3.92 -11.91 18.65
CA LEU A 138 2.98 -11.07 17.90
C LEU A 138 1.68 -11.82 17.61
N ASP A 139 0.56 -11.22 18.01
CA ASP A 139 -0.76 -11.64 17.53
C ASP A 139 -0.99 -11.04 16.12
N THR A 140 -0.65 -11.83 15.11
CA THR A 140 -0.73 -11.41 13.71
C THR A 140 -2.16 -11.19 13.21
N ASP A 141 -3.17 -11.68 13.92
CA ASP A 141 -4.58 -11.46 13.60
C ASP A 141 -5.09 -10.14 14.17
N ALA A 142 -4.52 -9.68 15.30
CA ALA A 142 -4.90 -8.43 15.95
C ALA A 142 -4.17 -7.21 15.37
N ILE A 143 -3.12 -7.40 14.56
CA ILE A 143 -2.32 -6.33 13.99
C ILE A 143 -2.84 -5.99 12.60
N TYR A 144 -3.32 -4.75 12.42
CA TYR A 144 -3.76 -4.22 11.13
C TYR A 144 -2.72 -3.29 10.54
N LEU A 145 -2.49 -3.42 9.24
CA LEU A 145 -1.57 -2.58 8.47
C LEU A 145 -2.18 -2.20 7.11
N PRO A 146 -1.69 -1.14 6.46
CA PRO A 146 -2.11 -0.83 5.10
C PRO A 146 -1.89 -2.02 4.18
N ALA A 147 -2.86 -2.32 3.33
CA ALA A 147 -2.74 -3.39 2.35
C ALA A 147 -1.53 -3.18 1.44
N MET A 148 -0.85 -4.26 1.07
CA MET A 148 0.34 -4.30 0.20
C MET A 148 1.60 -3.66 0.82
N LEU A 149 1.65 -3.42 2.13
CA LEU A 149 2.79 -2.81 2.81
C LEU A 149 4.06 -3.68 2.75
N ILE A 150 3.92 -5.00 2.90
CA ILE A 150 5.02 -5.98 2.82
C ILE A 150 5.15 -6.50 1.38
N GLN A 151 4.04 -6.68 0.69
CA GLN A 151 4.01 -7.21 -0.66
C GLN A 151 4.85 -6.39 -1.63
N ILE A 152 4.65 -5.05 -1.68
CA ILE A 152 5.34 -4.18 -2.65
C ILE A 152 6.86 -4.24 -2.49
N PRO A 153 7.46 -4.08 -1.29
CA PRO A 153 8.90 -4.21 -1.12
C PRO A 153 9.43 -5.61 -1.48
N VAL A 154 8.71 -6.68 -1.13
CA VAL A 154 9.11 -8.05 -1.48
C VAL A 154 9.07 -8.28 -2.99
N GLU A 155 8.03 -7.81 -3.68
CA GLU A 155 7.99 -7.88 -5.15
C GLU A 155 9.14 -7.10 -5.80
N ASN A 156 9.49 -5.94 -5.26
CA ASN A 156 10.61 -5.14 -5.75
C ASN A 156 11.96 -5.86 -5.51
N ALA A 157 12.17 -6.43 -4.33
CA ALA A 157 13.35 -7.24 -4.02
C ALA A 157 13.51 -8.41 -5.01
N VAL A 158 12.42 -9.14 -5.29
CA VAL A 158 12.45 -10.24 -6.26
C VAL A 158 12.74 -9.74 -7.68
N LYS A 159 11.97 -8.75 -8.17
CA LYS A 159 12.04 -8.31 -9.58
C LYS A 159 13.29 -7.53 -9.90
N HIS A 160 13.74 -6.66 -9.03
CA HIS A 160 14.82 -5.70 -9.28
C HIS A 160 16.12 -6.06 -8.58
N GLY A 161 16.05 -6.77 -7.44
CA GLY A 161 17.21 -7.31 -6.74
C GLY A 161 17.56 -8.71 -7.27
N LEU A 162 16.86 -9.72 -6.81
CA LEU A 162 17.24 -11.12 -6.96
C LEU A 162 17.23 -11.65 -8.40
N CYS A 163 16.32 -11.17 -9.26
CA CYS A 163 16.29 -11.58 -10.68
C CYS A 163 17.48 -11.00 -11.47
N ALA A 164 18.13 -9.96 -10.98
CA ALA A 164 19.24 -9.28 -11.66
C ALA A 164 20.63 -9.88 -11.34
N ILE A 165 20.73 -10.70 -10.28
CA ILE A 165 22.00 -11.28 -9.85
C ILE A 165 22.13 -12.75 -10.24
N GLU A 166 23.37 -13.17 -10.47
CA GLU A 166 23.76 -14.57 -10.64
C GLU A 166 24.24 -15.17 -9.32
N GLY A 167 24.07 -16.49 -9.12
CA GLY A 167 24.49 -17.22 -7.94
C GLY A 167 23.49 -17.15 -6.78
N GLU A 168 24.02 -17.13 -5.56
CA GLU A 168 23.22 -17.21 -4.34
C GLU A 168 22.31 -15.99 -4.18
N LYS A 169 21.01 -16.26 -3.96
CA LYS A 169 19.94 -15.28 -3.79
C LYS A 169 19.36 -15.38 -2.39
N ARG A 170 19.37 -14.32 -1.64
CA ARG A 170 18.86 -14.31 -0.26
C ARG A 170 17.81 -13.24 -0.07
N LEU A 171 16.69 -13.63 0.55
CA LEU A 171 15.63 -12.73 0.99
C LEU A 171 15.29 -13.02 2.44
N SER A 172 15.27 -12.01 3.28
CA SER A 172 14.88 -12.13 4.67
C SER A 172 13.78 -11.15 5.01
N VAL A 173 12.74 -11.65 5.67
CA VAL A 173 11.61 -10.84 6.16
C VAL A 173 11.62 -10.88 7.68
N PHE A 174 11.77 -9.71 8.30
CA PHE A 174 11.76 -9.53 9.75
C PHE A 174 10.49 -8.80 10.16
N VAL A 175 9.84 -9.30 11.20
CA VAL A 175 8.70 -8.63 11.85
C VAL A 175 8.91 -8.72 13.34
N GLU A 176 9.25 -7.62 13.97
CA GLU A 176 9.67 -7.56 15.36
C GLU A 176 8.82 -6.54 16.13
N ARG A 177 8.61 -6.80 17.42
CA ARG A 177 8.02 -5.81 18.32
C ARG A 177 9.08 -4.79 18.73
N ASP A 178 8.85 -3.52 18.40
CA ASP A 178 9.56 -2.39 18.98
C ASP A 178 8.64 -1.75 20.02
N GLY A 179 9.15 -1.43 21.20
CA GLY A 179 8.34 -0.98 22.36
C GLY A 179 7.27 0.09 22.07
N LYS A 180 7.29 0.72 20.91
CA LYS A 180 6.33 1.70 20.40
C LYS A 180 5.44 1.18 19.27
N GLY A 181 5.68 -0.03 18.73
CA GLY A 181 4.95 -0.55 17.59
C GLY A 181 5.54 -1.84 17.05
N ILE A 182 5.41 -2.02 15.74
CA ILE A 182 5.95 -3.17 15.00
C ILE A 182 6.92 -2.64 13.97
N HIS A 183 8.09 -3.22 13.94
CA HIS A 183 9.11 -2.95 12.94
C HIS A 183 9.12 -4.07 11.90
N ILE A 184 8.96 -3.70 10.63
CA ILE A 184 9.00 -4.61 9.49
C ILE A 184 10.23 -4.24 8.65
N ARG A 185 11.08 -5.24 8.39
CA ARG A 185 12.31 -5.09 7.62
C ARG A 185 12.42 -6.19 6.58
N ILE A 186 12.75 -5.81 5.37
CA ILE A 186 12.94 -6.72 4.24
C ILE A 186 14.37 -6.49 3.75
N GLU A 187 15.15 -7.56 3.66
CA GLU A 187 16.54 -7.52 3.22
C GLU A 187 16.73 -8.52 2.08
N ASP A 188 17.33 -8.08 1.01
CA ASP A 188 17.81 -8.91 -0.08
C ASP A 188 19.30 -8.64 -0.35
N ASN A 189 19.93 -9.49 -1.16
CA ASN A 189 21.32 -9.35 -1.54
C ASN A 189 21.53 -8.97 -3.01
N GLY A 190 20.47 -8.42 -3.63
CA GLY A 190 20.50 -7.94 -5.01
C GLY A 190 20.74 -6.44 -5.15
#